data_b6a22acc2470ea38aba465f80c606f06
#
_entry.id   b6a22acc2470ea38aba465f80c606f06
#
_cell.length_a   1.000
_cell.length_b   1.000
_cell.length_c   1.000
_cell.angle_alpha   90.00
_cell.angle_beta   90.00
_cell.angle_gamma   90.00
#
_symmetry.space_group_name_H-M   'P 1'
#
loop_
_entity.id
_entity.type
_entity.pdbx_description
1 polymer ?
#
loop_
_entity_poly.entity_id
_entity_poly.type
_entity_poly.pdbx_seq_one_letter_code
_entity_poly.pdbx_strand_id
1 'polypeptide(L)'
;MRVLWLRIQHILISFAGTRTTATRTQEEAEALAAEILKRAKAGEDFDSLVVEFTDDPGGKDTSPKGKYAMLNTGRHNDEADAKSAEIQKEARALSIALKARVDSEEITMQQAVDIRDEAIKGLRARLSEIQWVPRGQMVPGFGNIGFNLEVGEIGISNFSKIDSPFGWHIIKRYE
;
A
#
# COMPACT_ATOMS: atom_id res chain seq x y z
N MET A 1 -16.96 20.63 -3.04
CA MET A 1 -16.59 20.30 -1.63
C MET A 1 -15.18 19.71 -1.68
N ARG A 2 -14.25 20.12 -0.81
CA ARG A 2 -12.87 19.62 -0.85
C ARG A 2 -12.85 18.22 -0.23
N VAL A 3 -12.40 17.22 -0.98
CA VAL A 3 -12.25 15.85 -0.46
C VAL A 3 -11.14 15.87 0.59
N LEU A 4 -11.45 15.46 1.82
CA LEU A 4 -10.49 15.45 2.94
C LEU A 4 -9.73 14.14 3.05
N TRP A 5 -10.32 13.05 2.61
CA TRP A 5 -9.75 11.71 2.62
C TRP A 5 -10.32 10.88 1.48
N LEU A 6 -9.63 9.83 1.11
CA LEU A 6 -10.08 8.87 0.12
C LEU A 6 -9.41 7.52 0.33
N ARG A 7 -10.02 6.50 -0.25
CA ARG A 7 -9.39 5.19 -0.40
C ARG A 7 -9.28 4.85 -1.87
N ILE A 8 -8.09 4.42 -2.24
CA ILE A 8 -7.76 4.03 -3.60
C ILE A 8 -7.10 2.66 -3.63
N GLN A 9 -7.08 2.10 -4.82
CA GLN A 9 -6.29 0.95 -5.18
C GLN A 9 -5.45 1.29 -6.41
N HIS A 10 -4.24 0.76 -6.52
CA HIS A 10 -3.40 1.07 -7.66
C HIS A 10 -2.62 -0.12 -8.20
N ILE A 11 -2.21 0.01 -9.47
CA ILE A 11 -1.27 -0.85 -10.17
C ILE A 11 -0.11 0.02 -10.59
N LEU A 12 1.11 -0.33 -10.19
CA LEU A 12 2.33 0.32 -10.67
C LEU A 12 2.89 -0.46 -11.86
N ILE A 13 3.12 0.20 -12.97
CA ILE A 13 3.85 -0.34 -14.11
C ILE A 13 5.16 0.42 -14.26
N SER A 14 6.26 -0.25 -13.94
CA SER A 14 7.62 0.28 -13.96
C SER A 14 8.41 -0.20 -15.17
N PHE A 15 9.63 0.30 -15.32
CA PHE A 15 10.56 -0.11 -16.38
C PHE A 15 12.00 -0.14 -15.85
N ALA A 16 12.93 -0.65 -16.65
CA ALA A 16 14.35 -0.74 -16.31
C ALA A 16 14.92 0.65 -15.98
N GLY A 17 15.64 0.74 -14.85
CA GLY A 17 16.22 1.99 -14.38
C GLY A 17 15.35 2.76 -13.38
N THR A 18 14.14 2.32 -13.09
CA THR A 18 13.36 2.79 -11.92
C THR A 18 13.83 2.05 -10.64
N ARG A 19 13.26 2.43 -9.48
CA ARG A 19 13.61 1.78 -8.19
C ARG A 19 12.87 0.45 -7.96
N THR A 20 12.49 -0.24 -9.03
CA THR A 20 11.83 -1.55 -8.99
C THR A 20 12.71 -2.61 -9.65
N THR A 21 12.27 -3.86 -9.65
CA THR A 21 12.94 -4.98 -10.32
C THR A 21 12.45 -5.19 -11.77
N ALA A 22 11.68 -4.24 -12.32
CA ALA A 22 11.19 -4.32 -13.70
C ALA A 22 12.34 -4.26 -14.71
N THR A 23 12.28 -5.13 -15.72
CA THR A 23 13.31 -5.26 -16.75
C THR A 23 12.86 -4.79 -18.14
N ARG A 24 11.56 -4.51 -18.31
CA ARG A 24 10.98 -4.03 -19.57
C ARG A 24 11.48 -2.63 -19.90
N THR A 25 11.43 -2.26 -21.17
CA THR A 25 11.76 -0.89 -21.63
C THR A 25 10.68 0.11 -21.18
N GLN A 26 10.97 1.40 -21.30
CA GLN A 26 9.99 2.44 -21.00
C GLN A 26 8.80 2.37 -21.94
N GLU A 27 9.03 2.13 -23.24
CA GLU A 27 8.00 2.01 -24.27
C GLU A 27 7.09 0.78 -24.02
N GLU A 28 7.66 -0.35 -23.63
CA GLU A 28 6.90 -1.55 -23.25
C GLU A 28 6.04 -1.29 -22.01
N ALA A 29 6.56 -0.56 -21.03
CA ALA A 29 5.81 -0.22 -19.82
C ALA A 29 4.65 0.74 -20.12
N GLU A 30 4.86 1.72 -21.01
CA GLU A 30 3.80 2.64 -21.45
C GLU A 30 2.67 1.90 -22.17
N ALA A 31 3.02 1.02 -23.11
CA ALA A 31 2.06 0.22 -23.83
C ALA A 31 1.25 -0.71 -22.89
N LEU A 32 1.93 -1.36 -21.94
CA LEU A 32 1.30 -2.21 -20.95
C LEU A 32 0.38 -1.41 -20.01
N ALA A 33 0.80 -0.24 -19.56
CA ALA A 33 -0.03 0.61 -18.72
C ALA A 33 -1.31 1.07 -19.42
N ALA A 34 -1.21 1.41 -20.73
CA ALA A 34 -2.37 1.77 -21.55
C ALA A 34 -3.33 0.58 -21.73
N GLU A 35 -2.80 -0.62 -21.94
CA GLU A 35 -3.60 -1.85 -22.04
C GLU A 35 -4.35 -2.13 -20.74
N ILE A 36 -3.65 -2.13 -19.61
CA ILE A 36 -4.25 -2.40 -18.30
C ILE A 36 -5.30 -1.35 -17.94
N LEU A 37 -5.06 -0.06 -18.23
CA LEU A 37 -6.04 0.99 -18.04
C LEU A 37 -7.32 0.70 -18.84
N LYS A 38 -7.18 0.25 -20.09
CA LYS A 38 -8.31 -0.12 -20.96
C LYS A 38 -9.09 -1.31 -20.37
N ARG A 39 -8.40 -2.37 -19.92
CA ARG A 39 -9.01 -3.55 -19.28
C ARG A 39 -9.76 -3.18 -18.01
N ALA A 40 -9.13 -2.38 -17.16
CA ALA A 40 -9.73 -1.89 -15.91
C ALA A 40 -11.01 -1.06 -16.18
N LYS A 41 -10.96 -0.15 -17.16
CA LYS A 41 -12.14 0.67 -17.56
C LYS A 41 -13.22 -0.15 -18.24
N ALA A 42 -12.89 -1.30 -18.83
CA ALA A 42 -13.86 -2.26 -19.38
C ALA A 42 -14.54 -3.11 -18.29
N GLY A 43 -14.18 -2.95 -17.01
CA GLY A 43 -14.82 -3.62 -15.89
C GLY A 43 -14.14 -4.91 -15.45
N GLU A 44 -12.92 -5.19 -15.94
CA GLU A 44 -12.14 -6.32 -15.44
C GLU A 44 -11.82 -6.14 -13.95
N ASP A 45 -11.76 -7.26 -13.20
CA ASP A 45 -11.55 -7.23 -11.76
C ASP A 45 -10.21 -6.58 -11.41
N PHE A 46 -10.27 -5.46 -10.69
CA PHE A 46 -9.10 -4.66 -10.39
C PHE A 46 -8.15 -5.36 -9.40
N ASP A 47 -8.68 -6.20 -8.48
CA ASP A 47 -7.85 -6.98 -7.56
C ASP A 47 -7.00 -8.01 -8.32
N SER A 48 -7.57 -8.65 -9.34
CA SER A 48 -6.87 -9.57 -10.24
C SER A 48 -5.77 -8.86 -11.03
N LEU A 49 -6.07 -7.68 -11.58
CA LEU A 49 -5.09 -6.88 -12.31
C LEU A 49 -3.94 -6.41 -11.40
N VAL A 50 -4.20 -6.06 -10.14
CA VAL A 50 -3.13 -5.74 -9.17
C VAL A 50 -2.22 -6.93 -8.96
N VAL A 51 -2.78 -8.11 -8.72
CA VAL A 51 -1.99 -9.32 -8.45
C VAL A 51 -1.10 -9.70 -9.63
N GLU A 52 -1.66 -9.59 -10.84
CA GLU A 52 -0.98 -10.01 -12.07
C GLU A 52 0.12 -9.02 -12.49
N PHE A 53 -0.15 -7.71 -12.43
CA PHE A 53 0.67 -6.73 -13.13
C PHE A 53 1.46 -5.78 -12.26
N THR A 54 1.08 -5.55 -10.98
CA THR A 54 1.77 -4.49 -10.23
C THR A 54 3.25 -4.82 -9.99
N ASP A 55 4.10 -3.85 -10.24
CA ASP A 55 5.51 -3.85 -9.89
C ASP A 55 5.76 -3.22 -8.49
N ASP A 56 4.70 -2.77 -7.80
CA ASP A 56 4.82 -2.28 -6.43
C ASP A 56 5.08 -3.46 -5.47
N PRO A 57 6.27 -3.52 -4.83
CA PRO A 57 6.57 -4.60 -3.90
C PRO A 57 5.57 -4.71 -2.74
N GLY A 58 5.04 -3.55 -2.27
CA GLY A 58 4.02 -3.50 -1.23
C GLY A 58 2.64 -3.92 -1.75
N GLY A 59 2.36 -3.74 -3.04
CA GLY A 59 1.05 -3.96 -3.62
C GLY A 59 0.62 -5.43 -3.68
N LYS A 60 1.57 -6.34 -3.90
CA LYS A 60 1.29 -7.80 -4.00
C LYS A 60 1.11 -8.47 -2.65
N ASP A 61 1.84 -8.01 -1.64
CA ASP A 61 1.97 -8.69 -0.35
C ASP A 61 1.11 -8.08 0.74
N THR A 62 0.53 -6.89 0.52
CA THR A 62 -0.37 -6.23 1.48
C THR A 62 -1.78 -6.80 1.42
N SER A 63 -2.49 -6.72 2.55
CA SER A 63 -3.93 -6.98 2.61
C SER A 63 -4.62 -5.72 3.14
N PRO A 64 -5.51 -5.11 2.36
CA PRO A 64 -5.92 -5.45 0.98
C PRO A 64 -4.87 -5.05 -0.06
N LYS A 65 -4.76 -5.82 -1.14
CA LYS A 65 -3.73 -5.67 -2.18
C LYS A 65 -3.85 -4.35 -2.94
N GLY A 66 -2.73 -3.62 -3.03
CA GLY A 66 -2.65 -2.36 -3.77
C GLY A 66 -3.53 -1.23 -3.21
N LYS A 67 -4.12 -1.37 -2.00
CA LYS A 67 -5.04 -0.39 -1.43
C LYS A 67 -4.34 0.57 -0.49
N TYR A 68 -4.65 1.84 -0.64
CA TYR A 68 -4.15 2.94 0.15
C TYR A 68 -5.28 3.82 0.68
N ALA A 69 -5.15 4.24 1.93
CA ALA A 69 -6.00 5.26 2.52
C ALA A 69 -5.19 6.56 2.62
N MET A 70 -5.69 7.65 2.04
CA MET A 70 -4.98 8.93 1.99
C MET A 70 -5.77 10.08 2.58
N LEU A 71 -5.05 10.97 3.29
CA LEU A 71 -5.56 12.26 3.77
C LEU A 71 -5.08 13.39 2.86
N ASN A 72 -5.93 14.35 2.58
CA ASN A 72 -5.59 15.56 1.82
C ASN A 72 -4.83 16.57 2.68
N THR A 73 -3.75 16.11 3.31
CA THR A 73 -2.90 16.90 4.20
C THR A 73 -1.43 16.83 3.75
N GLY A 74 -0.63 17.79 4.25
CA GLY A 74 0.77 17.89 3.83
C GLY A 74 1.75 16.97 4.55
N ARG A 75 1.53 16.56 5.83
CA ARG A 75 2.62 15.94 6.60
C ARG A 75 2.25 14.90 7.66
N HIS A 76 1.28 15.06 8.54
CA HIS A 76 1.04 14.15 9.66
C HIS A 76 -0.43 13.78 9.83
N ASN A 77 -0.65 12.57 10.32
CA ASN A 77 -1.93 12.11 10.81
C ASN A 77 -1.73 11.69 12.28
N ASP A 78 -1.99 12.62 13.20
CA ASP A 78 -1.77 12.43 14.64
C ASP A 78 -2.55 11.22 15.18
N GLU A 79 -3.73 10.92 14.63
CA GLU A 79 -4.53 9.76 15.04
C GLU A 79 -3.89 8.44 14.59
N ALA A 80 -3.37 8.36 13.36
CA ALA A 80 -2.66 7.18 12.88
C ALA A 80 -1.33 6.97 13.63
N ASP A 81 -0.63 8.07 13.95
CA ASP A 81 0.61 8.02 14.72
C ASP A 81 0.36 7.54 16.16
N ALA A 82 -0.71 8.02 16.82
CA ALA A 82 -1.09 7.58 18.16
C ALA A 82 -1.46 6.08 18.18
N LYS A 83 -2.25 5.62 17.22
CA LYS A 83 -2.62 4.19 17.09
C LYS A 83 -1.44 3.31 16.71
N SER A 84 -0.54 3.80 15.86
CA SER A 84 0.71 3.09 15.54
C SER A 84 1.59 2.91 16.78
N ALA A 85 1.70 3.95 17.62
CA ALA A 85 2.43 3.89 18.89
C ALA A 85 1.79 2.90 19.87
N GLU A 86 0.46 2.86 19.96
CA GLU A 86 -0.28 1.90 20.79
C GLU A 86 0.00 0.45 20.34
N ILE A 87 -0.10 0.17 19.04
CA ILE A 87 0.18 -1.15 18.46
C ILE A 87 1.64 -1.57 18.69
N GLN A 88 2.59 -0.64 18.56
CA GLN A 88 4.00 -0.93 18.89
C GLN A 88 4.19 -1.26 20.37
N LYS A 89 3.46 -0.59 21.27
CA LYS A 89 3.46 -0.90 22.70
C LYS A 89 2.93 -2.30 22.98
N GLU A 90 1.82 -2.70 22.34
CA GLU A 90 1.28 -4.06 22.44
C GLU A 90 2.28 -5.11 21.95
N ALA A 91 2.93 -4.87 20.79
CA ALA A 91 3.92 -5.79 20.24
C ALA A 91 5.13 -5.97 21.19
N ARG A 92 5.58 -4.90 21.82
CA ARG A 92 6.66 -4.96 22.83
C ARG A 92 6.24 -5.73 24.08
N ALA A 93 5.04 -5.47 24.60
CA ALA A 93 4.51 -6.18 25.77
C ALA A 93 4.38 -7.68 25.50
N LEU A 94 3.89 -8.07 24.33
CA LEU A 94 3.83 -9.47 23.89
C LEU A 94 5.23 -10.10 23.86
N SER A 95 6.22 -9.42 23.30
CA SER A 95 7.59 -9.94 23.20
C SER A 95 8.21 -10.18 24.59
N ILE A 96 7.95 -9.28 25.54
CA ILE A 96 8.40 -9.42 26.94
C ILE A 96 7.70 -10.61 27.60
N ALA A 97 6.38 -10.73 27.44
CA ALA A 97 5.60 -11.82 28.03
C ALA A 97 6.03 -13.20 27.47
N LEU A 98 6.25 -13.29 26.16
CA LEU A 98 6.72 -14.54 25.53
C LEU A 98 8.11 -14.92 26.03
N LYS A 99 9.01 -13.94 26.17
CA LYS A 99 10.33 -14.20 26.73
C LYS A 99 10.25 -14.75 28.14
N ALA A 100 9.44 -14.17 29.01
CA ALA A 100 9.26 -14.65 30.38
C ALA A 100 8.73 -16.09 30.44
N ARG A 101 7.82 -16.46 29.53
CA ARG A 101 7.26 -17.83 29.43
C ARG A 101 8.30 -18.84 28.92
N VAL A 102 9.20 -18.43 28.05
CA VAL A 102 10.34 -19.27 27.62
C VAL A 102 11.34 -19.42 28.76
N ASP A 103 11.69 -18.34 29.45
CA ASP A 103 12.64 -18.34 30.55
C ASP A 103 12.14 -19.20 31.75
N SER A 104 10.82 -19.31 31.92
CA SER A 104 10.19 -20.18 32.96
C SER A 104 9.89 -21.61 32.46
N GLU A 105 10.35 -21.98 31.27
CA GLU A 105 10.10 -23.30 30.64
C GLU A 105 8.62 -23.66 30.44
N GLU A 106 7.71 -22.66 30.49
CA GLU A 106 6.27 -22.85 30.22
C GLU A 106 6.01 -23.14 28.75
N ILE A 107 6.76 -22.54 27.84
CA ILE A 107 6.69 -22.76 26.40
C ILE A 107 8.10 -22.90 25.81
N THR A 108 8.19 -23.58 24.69
CA THR A 108 9.44 -23.65 23.93
C THR A 108 9.68 -22.37 23.14
N MET A 109 10.93 -22.14 22.73
CA MET A 109 11.28 -21.02 21.85
C MET A 109 10.48 -21.09 20.53
N GLN A 110 10.27 -22.28 19.97
CA GLN A 110 9.50 -22.43 18.73
C GLN A 110 8.03 -22.00 18.92
N GLN A 111 7.40 -22.43 20.02
CA GLN A 111 6.04 -22.00 20.36
C GLN A 111 5.94 -20.49 20.56
N ALA A 112 6.96 -19.86 21.18
CA ALA A 112 7.00 -18.40 21.30
C ALA A 112 7.10 -17.70 19.94
N VAL A 113 7.88 -18.23 19.01
CA VAL A 113 7.98 -17.74 17.62
C VAL A 113 6.64 -17.84 16.93
N ASP A 114 5.96 -18.96 16.99
CA ASP A 114 4.68 -19.21 16.31
C ASP A 114 3.60 -18.25 16.84
N ILE A 115 3.51 -18.08 18.17
CA ILE A 115 2.58 -17.14 18.80
C ILE A 115 2.88 -15.70 18.38
N ARG A 116 4.16 -15.32 18.37
CA ARG A 116 4.57 -13.97 17.94
C ARG A 116 4.20 -13.71 16.49
N ASP A 117 4.46 -14.66 15.59
CA ASP A 117 4.26 -14.47 14.16
C ASP A 117 2.77 -14.34 13.82
N GLU A 118 1.90 -15.11 14.47
CA GLU A 118 0.46 -14.95 14.31
C GLU A 118 -0.05 -13.61 14.88
N ALA A 119 0.47 -13.19 16.05
CA ALA A 119 0.11 -11.90 16.63
C ALA A 119 0.61 -10.72 15.76
N ILE A 120 1.83 -10.80 15.22
CA ILE A 120 2.37 -9.78 14.31
C ILE A 120 1.53 -9.67 13.04
N LYS A 121 1.04 -10.78 12.51
CA LYS A 121 0.12 -10.79 11.35
C LYS A 121 -1.17 -10.03 11.65
N GLY A 122 -1.77 -10.28 12.83
CA GLY A 122 -2.95 -9.54 13.29
C GLY A 122 -2.67 -8.05 13.53
N LEU A 123 -1.52 -7.72 14.13
CA LEU A 123 -1.10 -6.32 14.35
C LEU A 123 -0.84 -5.58 13.04
N ARG A 124 -0.22 -6.23 12.05
CA ARG A 124 -0.01 -5.65 10.71
C ARG A 124 -1.33 -5.40 9.98
N ALA A 125 -2.29 -6.31 10.09
CA ALA A 125 -3.63 -6.09 9.54
C ALA A 125 -4.29 -4.84 10.17
N ARG A 126 -4.25 -4.69 11.49
CA ARG A 126 -4.74 -3.48 12.20
C ARG A 126 -4.00 -2.21 11.79
N LEU A 127 -2.68 -2.27 11.58
CA LEU A 127 -1.90 -1.14 11.07
C LEU A 127 -2.32 -0.75 9.65
N SER A 128 -2.56 -1.73 8.76
CA SER A 128 -2.98 -1.45 7.38
C SER A 128 -4.36 -0.80 7.30
N GLU A 129 -5.25 -1.11 8.26
CA GLU A 129 -6.57 -0.45 8.37
C GLU A 129 -6.49 1.01 8.85
N ILE A 130 -5.41 1.35 9.54
CA ILE A 130 -5.23 2.63 10.25
C ILE A 130 -4.28 3.58 9.52
N GLN A 131 -3.40 3.07 8.66
CA GLN A 131 -2.41 3.89 7.97
C GLN A 131 -3.04 4.78 6.89
N TRP A 132 -3.51 5.95 7.34
CA TRP A 132 -3.82 7.06 6.46
C TRP A 132 -2.53 7.76 6.07
N VAL A 133 -2.15 7.65 4.80
CA VAL A 133 -0.95 8.31 4.28
C VAL A 133 -1.29 9.75 3.90
N PRO A 134 -0.61 10.77 4.46
CA PRO A 134 -0.76 12.14 3.99
C PRO A 134 -0.42 12.26 2.50
N ARG A 135 -1.25 12.97 1.74
CA ARG A 135 -1.00 13.22 0.30
C ARG A 135 0.40 13.77 0.04
N GLY A 136 0.91 14.62 0.94
CA GLY A 136 2.26 15.20 0.82
C GLY A 136 3.41 14.21 0.99
N GLN A 137 3.16 12.96 1.40
CA GLN A 137 4.13 11.89 1.48
C GLN A 137 4.14 10.98 0.24
N MET A 138 3.13 11.13 -0.63
CA MET A 138 3.05 10.38 -1.87
C MET A 138 3.68 11.15 -3.02
N VAL A 139 4.11 10.44 -4.05
CA VAL A 139 4.55 11.10 -5.29
C VAL A 139 3.40 11.95 -5.87
N PRO A 140 3.67 13.18 -6.32
CA PRO A 140 2.62 14.12 -6.71
C PRO A 140 1.64 13.57 -7.74
N GLY A 141 2.15 12.85 -8.74
CA GLY A 141 1.32 12.24 -9.79
C GLY A 141 0.29 11.28 -9.23
N PHE A 142 0.69 10.41 -8.28
CA PHE A 142 -0.20 9.46 -7.62
C PHE A 142 -1.28 10.18 -6.77
N GLY A 143 -0.85 11.08 -5.87
CA GLY A 143 -1.77 11.79 -4.99
C GLY A 143 -2.74 12.70 -5.76
N ASN A 144 -2.26 13.41 -6.78
CA ASN A 144 -3.08 14.32 -7.57
C ASN A 144 -4.17 13.58 -8.34
N ILE A 145 -3.84 12.47 -8.99
CA ILE A 145 -4.84 11.66 -9.70
C ILE A 145 -5.87 11.13 -8.69
N GLY A 146 -5.44 10.49 -7.58
CA GLY A 146 -6.36 9.93 -6.60
C GLY A 146 -7.41 10.95 -6.11
N PHE A 147 -6.98 12.17 -5.76
CA PHE A 147 -7.88 13.21 -5.24
C PHE A 147 -8.75 13.91 -6.30
N ASN A 148 -8.48 13.69 -7.59
CA ASN A 148 -9.29 14.22 -8.69
C ASN A 148 -10.32 13.20 -9.24
N LEU A 149 -10.19 11.92 -8.90
CA LEU A 149 -11.13 10.89 -9.31
C LEU A 149 -12.43 10.96 -8.49
N GLU A 150 -13.56 10.64 -9.12
CA GLU A 150 -14.80 10.31 -8.41
C GLU A 150 -14.78 8.88 -7.89
N VAL A 151 -15.68 8.56 -6.94
CA VAL A 151 -15.80 7.19 -6.41
C VAL A 151 -16.22 6.24 -7.55
N GLY A 152 -15.47 5.17 -7.72
CA GLY A 152 -15.62 4.20 -8.82
C GLY A 152 -14.82 4.56 -10.08
N GLU A 153 -14.28 5.77 -10.17
CA GLU A 153 -13.53 6.20 -11.35
C GLU A 153 -12.10 5.63 -11.35
N ILE A 154 -11.57 5.43 -12.57
CA ILE A 154 -10.22 4.92 -12.83
C ILE A 154 -9.45 5.95 -13.66
N GLY A 155 -8.29 6.35 -13.18
CA GLY A 155 -7.36 7.26 -13.84
C GLY A 155 -5.96 6.69 -13.95
N ILE A 156 -5.09 7.45 -14.61
CA ILE A 156 -3.67 7.10 -14.76
C ILE A 156 -2.80 8.32 -14.46
N SER A 157 -1.75 8.11 -13.68
CA SER A 157 -0.60 9.01 -13.59
C SER A 157 0.49 8.50 -14.51
N ASN A 158 0.81 9.27 -15.54
CA ASN A 158 1.88 8.92 -16.47
C ASN A 158 3.25 9.06 -15.80
N PHE A 159 4.22 8.32 -16.32
CA PHE A 159 5.61 8.47 -15.89
C PHE A 159 6.07 9.92 -16.03
N SER A 160 6.72 10.40 -15.00
CA SER A 160 7.40 11.70 -14.95
C SER A 160 8.57 11.60 -13.98
N LYS A 161 9.73 12.08 -14.37
CA LYS A 161 10.93 12.07 -13.49
C LYS A 161 10.70 12.82 -12.16
N ILE A 162 9.77 13.77 -12.13
CA ILE A 162 9.48 14.62 -10.97
C ILE A 162 8.23 14.12 -10.23
N ASP A 163 7.13 13.90 -10.96
CA ASP A 163 5.82 13.69 -10.34
C ASP A 163 5.45 12.21 -10.18
N SER A 164 6.02 11.33 -11.00
CA SER A 164 5.75 9.88 -11.00
C SER A 164 7.00 9.07 -11.39
N PRO A 165 8.09 9.12 -10.58
CA PRO A 165 9.40 8.62 -10.98
C PRO A 165 9.52 7.10 -11.00
N PHE A 166 8.52 6.39 -10.45
CA PHE A 166 8.52 4.92 -10.41
C PHE A 166 7.90 4.27 -11.65
N GLY A 167 7.16 5.02 -12.47
CA GLY A 167 6.45 4.50 -13.64
C GLY A 167 5.05 5.08 -13.80
N TRP A 168 4.16 4.31 -14.41
CA TRP A 168 2.74 4.63 -14.56
C TRP A 168 1.95 4.06 -13.39
N HIS A 169 1.06 4.86 -12.78
CA HIS A 169 0.14 4.39 -11.75
C HIS A 169 -1.28 4.40 -12.32
N ILE A 170 -1.88 3.22 -12.49
CA ILE A 170 -3.31 3.07 -12.77
C ILE A 170 -4.02 3.05 -11.41
N ILE A 171 -4.92 3.98 -11.18
CA ILE A 171 -5.51 4.27 -9.87
C ILE A 171 -7.03 4.17 -9.97
N LYS A 172 -7.64 3.38 -9.09
CA LYS A 172 -9.08 3.29 -8.90
C LYS A 172 -9.44 3.88 -7.54
N ARG A 173 -10.35 4.87 -7.51
CA ARG A 173 -10.94 5.33 -6.27
C ARG A 173 -12.15 4.49 -5.92
N TYR A 174 -12.23 3.96 -4.67
CA TYR A 174 -13.37 3.16 -4.22
C TYR A 174 -14.11 3.77 -3.02
N GLU A 175 -13.52 4.79 -2.36
CA GLU A 175 -14.15 5.64 -1.33
C GLU A 175 -13.67 7.09 -1.39
#